data_04fb08bcd3a09a8015b363fc2b1fcc05
#
_entry.id   04fb08bcd3a09a8015b363fc2b1fcc05
#
_cell.length_a   1.000
_cell.length_b   1.000
_cell.length_c   1.000
_cell.angle_alpha   90.00
_cell.angle_beta   90.00
_cell.angle_gamma   90.00
#
_symmetry.space_group_name_H-M   'P 1'
#
loop_
_entity.id
_entity.type
_entity.pdbx_description
1 polymer ?
#
loop_
_entity_poly.entity_id
_entity_poly.type
_entity_poly.pdbx_seq_one_letter_code
_entity_poly.pdbx_strand_id
1 'polypeptide(L)'
;MEQAKIKIIVRNRKAHFEYTIVQSFEAGIVLQGTEVKSLRAGKCNLTDGFVEIINGEAWLKSVHISEYSQGNINNHDPFRDRKLLLNAIEIKKLNQRVKEKGYTIVPLSLYLKNGKVKVEIALAKGEKLYDKREAIAKKDMERESRRKE
;
A
#
# COMPACT_ATOMS: atom_id res chain seq x y z
N MET A 1 21.27 4.18 22.54
CA MET A 1 20.20 4.63 21.66
C MET A 1 18.96 3.78 21.87
N GLU A 2 17.85 4.41 22.17
CA GLU A 2 16.59 3.69 22.27
C GLU A 2 16.12 3.29 20.89
N GLN A 3 15.77 2.02 20.74
CA GLN A 3 15.15 1.56 19.50
C GLN A 3 13.70 2.07 19.45
N ALA A 4 13.25 2.47 18.26
CA ALA A 4 11.88 2.88 18.06
C ALA A 4 10.92 1.72 18.35
N LYS A 5 9.87 1.98 19.12
CA LYS A 5 8.82 1.01 19.36
C LYS A 5 7.90 0.97 18.15
N ILE A 6 7.87 -0.14 17.46
CA ILE A 6 7.05 -0.34 16.27
C ILE A 6 6.00 -1.41 16.56
N LYS A 7 4.73 -1.06 16.31
CA LYS A 7 3.61 -2.01 16.39
C LYS A 7 2.90 -2.01 15.06
N ILE A 8 2.93 -3.12 14.36
CA ILE A 8 2.25 -3.26 13.07
C ILE A 8 0.75 -3.35 13.27
N ILE A 9 0.01 -2.50 12.56
CA ILE A 9 -1.46 -2.49 12.57
C ILE A 9 -1.98 -3.46 11.52
N VAL A 10 -1.51 -3.34 10.28
CA VAL A 10 -1.94 -4.17 9.15
C VAL A 10 -0.82 -4.28 8.13
N ARG A 11 -0.75 -5.42 7.45
CA ARG A 11 0.18 -5.67 6.33
C ARG A 11 -0.61 -5.92 5.06
N ASN A 12 -0.05 -5.51 3.93
CA ASN A 12 -0.60 -5.77 2.61
C ASN A 12 0.10 -7.00 2.01
N ARG A 13 -0.39 -8.17 2.33
CA ARG A 13 0.20 -9.43 1.85
C ARG A 13 0.06 -9.59 0.34
N LYS A 14 -1.05 -9.11 -0.22
CA LYS A 14 -1.33 -9.16 -1.65
C LYS A 14 -0.26 -8.39 -2.45
N ALA A 15 0.20 -7.25 -1.95
CA ALA A 15 1.24 -6.46 -2.61
C ALA A 15 2.54 -7.26 -2.75
N HIS A 16 2.96 -7.97 -1.72
CA HIS A 16 4.16 -8.81 -1.77
C HIS A 16 4.02 -9.97 -2.75
N PHE A 17 2.81 -10.44 -2.96
CA PHE A 17 2.52 -11.51 -3.90
C PHE A 17 2.47 -11.01 -5.35
N GLU A 18 1.83 -9.87 -5.60
CA GLU A 18 1.57 -9.35 -6.94
C GLU A 18 2.69 -8.51 -7.53
N TYR A 19 3.53 -7.90 -6.69
CA TYR A 19 4.53 -6.93 -7.11
C TYR A 19 5.93 -7.36 -6.70
N THR A 20 6.90 -6.97 -7.54
CA THR A 20 8.31 -6.99 -7.13
C THR A 20 8.60 -5.65 -6.46
N ILE A 21 8.99 -5.69 -5.19
CA ILE A 21 9.28 -4.49 -4.42
C ILE A 21 10.66 -3.98 -4.80
N VAL A 22 10.74 -2.76 -5.31
CA VAL A 22 12.01 -2.17 -5.76
C VAL A 22 12.67 -1.38 -4.65
N GLN A 23 11.91 -0.52 -3.98
CA GLN A 23 12.41 0.31 -2.90
C GLN A 23 11.27 0.73 -2.00
N SER A 24 11.46 0.67 -0.68
CA SER A 24 10.45 1.10 0.28
C SER A 24 10.82 2.41 0.95
N PHE A 25 9.81 3.12 1.43
CA PHE A 25 9.92 4.41 2.11
C PHE A 25 8.96 4.44 3.29
N GLU A 26 9.37 5.11 4.37
CA GLU A 26 8.48 5.40 5.47
C GLU A 26 7.85 6.77 5.25
N ALA A 27 6.51 6.82 5.29
CA ALA A 27 5.76 8.05 5.13
C ALA A 27 4.96 8.35 6.40
N GLY A 28 4.83 9.63 6.74
CA GLY A 28 3.79 10.07 7.65
C GLY A 28 2.45 10.08 6.92
N ILE A 29 1.36 10.15 7.66
CA ILE A 29 0.02 10.18 7.09
C ILE A 29 -0.86 11.17 7.88
N VAL A 30 -1.60 11.99 7.15
CA VAL A 30 -2.53 12.95 7.75
C VAL A 30 -3.87 12.26 7.96
N LEU A 31 -4.25 12.10 9.22
CA LEU A 31 -5.45 11.37 9.62
C LEU A 31 -6.39 12.22 10.47
N GLN A 32 -7.67 11.89 10.40
CA GLN A 32 -8.68 12.41 11.34
C GLN A 32 -8.69 11.55 12.62
N GLY A 33 -9.22 12.11 13.72
CA GLY A 33 -9.23 11.40 15.01
C GLY A 33 -9.95 10.05 14.97
N THR A 34 -11.08 9.96 14.26
CA THR A 34 -11.82 8.71 14.11
C THR A 34 -11.06 7.67 13.30
N GLU A 35 -10.26 8.11 12.33
CA GLU A 35 -9.39 7.21 11.56
C GLU A 35 -8.30 6.60 12.46
N VAL A 36 -7.67 7.40 13.30
CA VAL A 36 -6.65 6.93 14.25
C VAL A 36 -7.24 5.88 15.19
N LYS A 37 -8.44 6.13 15.71
CA LYS A 37 -9.12 5.19 16.61
C LYS A 37 -9.44 3.87 15.92
N SER A 38 -9.93 3.90 14.69
CA SER A 38 -10.19 2.70 13.89
C SER A 38 -8.92 1.92 13.60
N LEU A 39 -7.83 2.62 13.25
CA LEU A 39 -6.53 1.98 13.02
C LEU A 39 -6.00 1.29 14.26
N ARG A 40 -6.13 1.92 15.44
CA ARG A 40 -5.71 1.29 16.70
C ARG A 40 -6.51 0.02 17.00
N ALA A 41 -7.75 -0.06 16.52
CA ALA A 41 -8.58 -1.26 16.62
C ALA A 41 -8.30 -2.28 15.49
N GLY A 42 -7.37 -1.99 14.59
CA GLY A 42 -7.01 -2.86 13.48
C GLY A 42 -8.04 -2.93 12.36
N LYS A 43 -8.95 -1.97 12.30
CA LYS A 43 -10.08 -1.97 11.34
C LYS A 43 -9.74 -1.19 10.07
N CYS A 44 -8.87 -1.77 9.25
CA CYS A 44 -8.45 -1.17 7.98
C CYS A 44 -8.04 -2.26 6.99
N ASN A 45 -8.03 -1.91 5.70
CA ASN A 45 -7.65 -2.81 4.64
C ASN A 45 -6.83 -2.04 3.60
N LEU A 46 -5.61 -2.52 3.34
CA LEU A 46 -4.68 -1.93 2.37
C LEU A 46 -4.72 -2.59 1.00
N THR A 47 -5.46 -3.69 0.84
CA THR A 47 -5.34 -4.62 -0.30
C THR A 47 -5.38 -3.93 -1.66
N ASP A 48 -6.30 -3.01 -1.86
CA ASP A 48 -6.47 -2.29 -3.13
C ASP A 48 -5.83 -0.91 -3.13
N GLY A 49 -5.07 -0.59 -2.09
CA GLY A 49 -4.44 0.71 -1.92
C GLY A 49 -3.32 0.97 -2.91
N PHE A 50 -3.17 2.22 -3.27
CA PHE A 50 -2.04 2.69 -4.07
C PHE A 50 -1.73 4.14 -3.71
N VAL A 51 -0.57 4.62 -4.15
CA VAL A 51 -0.15 6.00 -3.93
C VAL A 51 -0.08 6.72 -5.26
N GLU A 52 -0.67 7.91 -5.33
CA GLU A 52 -0.63 8.77 -6.51
C GLU A 52 0.08 10.07 -6.15
N ILE A 53 0.99 10.50 -7.03
CA ILE A 53 1.69 11.78 -6.87
C ILE A 53 0.96 12.82 -7.72
N ILE A 54 0.39 13.82 -7.05
CA ILE A 54 -0.37 14.89 -7.71
C ILE A 54 0.20 16.24 -7.25
N ASN A 55 0.66 17.05 -8.19
CA ASN A 55 1.21 18.39 -7.91
C ASN A 55 2.28 18.39 -6.80
N GLY A 56 3.19 17.41 -6.84
CA GLY A 56 4.27 17.30 -5.87
C GLY A 56 3.84 16.78 -4.50
N GLU A 57 2.63 16.27 -4.36
CA GLU A 57 2.11 15.70 -3.13
C GLU A 57 1.77 14.22 -3.32
N ALA A 58 2.03 13.42 -2.29
CA ALA A 58 1.72 11.99 -2.31
C ALA A 58 0.39 11.74 -1.61
N TRP A 59 -0.50 11.00 -2.28
CA TRP A 59 -1.84 10.68 -1.78
C TRP A 59 -2.05 9.18 -1.73
N LEU A 60 -2.48 8.68 -0.58
CA LEU A 60 -2.86 7.28 -0.39
C LEU A 60 -4.33 7.14 -0.76
N LYS A 61 -4.60 6.28 -1.76
CA LYS A 61 -5.93 6.10 -2.34
C LYS A 61 -6.41 4.66 -2.20
N SER A 62 -7.72 4.47 -2.21
CA SER A 62 -8.39 3.16 -2.20
C SER A 62 -8.04 2.31 -0.97
N VAL A 63 -7.70 2.95 0.13
CA VAL A 63 -7.47 2.30 1.42
C VAL A 63 -8.71 2.48 2.28
N HIS A 64 -9.25 1.36 2.77
CA HIS A 64 -10.42 1.36 3.63
C HIS A 64 -9.99 1.48 5.09
N ILE A 65 -10.47 2.51 5.78
CA ILE A 65 -10.39 2.65 7.24
C ILE A 65 -11.82 2.71 7.73
N SER A 66 -12.26 1.68 8.47
CA SER A 66 -13.65 1.57 8.92
C SER A 66 -14.06 2.77 9.75
N GLU A 67 -15.33 3.14 9.68
CA GLU A 67 -15.89 4.14 10.59
C GLU A 67 -15.69 3.69 12.02
N TYR A 68 -15.41 4.65 12.90
CA TYR A 68 -15.29 4.36 14.33
C TYR A 68 -16.69 4.18 14.91
N SER A 69 -16.97 3.00 15.47
CA SER A 69 -18.31 2.60 15.91
C SER A 69 -18.92 3.54 16.97
N GLN A 70 -18.09 4.20 17.77
CA GLN A 70 -18.52 5.16 18.77
C GLN A 70 -18.44 6.61 18.28
N GLY A 71 -18.02 6.82 17.01
CA GLY A 71 -18.08 8.12 16.37
C GLY A 71 -19.52 8.40 15.95
N ASN A 72 -19.90 9.68 15.95
CA ASN A 72 -21.22 10.10 15.53
C ASN A 72 -21.17 10.76 14.16
N ILE A 73 -21.90 11.84 13.94
CA ILE A 73 -21.97 12.57 12.67
C ILE A 73 -20.63 13.11 12.18
N ASN A 74 -19.60 13.16 13.03
CA ASN A 74 -18.27 13.64 12.68
C ASN A 74 -17.31 12.52 12.24
N ASN A 75 -17.85 11.35 11.92
CA ASN A 75 -17.05 10.22 11.44
C ASN A 75 -16.47 10.51 10.04
N HIS A 76 -15.40 9.83 9.71
CA HIS A 76 -14.72 9.99 8.42
C HIS A 76 -15.36 9.12 7.33
N ASP A 77 -15.11 9.48 6.06
CA ASP A 77 -15.40 8.61 4.93
C ASP A 77 -14.37 7.45 4.93
N PRO A 78 -14.81 6.19 4.93
CA PRO A 78 -13.88 5.05 4.95
C PRO A 78 -12.85 5.04 3.82
N PHE A 79 -13.18 5.57 2.66
CA PHE A 79 -12.28 5.61 1.49
C PHE A 79 -11.72 7.00 1.19
N ARG A 80 -11.67 7.88 2.19
CA ARG A 80 -11.11 9.22 2.02
C ARG A 80 -9.67 9.14 1.53
N ASP A 81 -9.30 9.96 0.55
CA ASP A 81 -7.90 10.11 0.14
C ASP A 81 -7.12 10.75 1.28
N ARG A 82 -5.95 10.18 1.60
CA ARG A 82 -5.12 10.64 2.72
C ARG A 82 -3.78 11.12 2.23
N LYS A 83 -3.40 12.29 2.69
CA LYS A 83 -2.11 12.87 2.31
C LYS A 83 -0.99 12.16 3.05
N LEU A 84 0.03 11.76 2.32
CA LEU A 84 1.26 11.20 2.87
C LEU A 84 2.33 12.28 3.01
N LEU A 85 3.12 12.17 4.06
CA LEU A 85 4.19 13.11 4.36
C LEU A 85 5.53 12.43 4.06
N LEU A 86 6.17 12.90 3.00
CA LEU A 86 7.48 12.47 2.53
C LEU A 86 8.32 13.71 2.30
N ASN A 87 9.64 13.58 2.34
CA ASN A 87 10.48 14.73 1.99
C ASN A 87 10.47 14.95 0.45
N ALA A 88 10.86 16.15 0.04
CA ALA A 88 10.77 16.54 -1.38
C ALA A 88 11.64 15.66 -2.29
N ILE A 89 12.76 15.18 -1.81
CA ILE A 89 13.66 14.31 -2.57
C ILE A 89 13.01 12.96 -2.82
N GLU A 90 12.35 12.38 -1.82
CA GLU A 90 11.64 11.10 -1.94
C GLU A 90 10.47 11.22 -2.91
N ILE A 91 9.68 12.28 -2.82
CA ILE A 91 8.55 12.52 -3.73
C ILE A 91 9.04 12.64 -5.18
N LYS A 92 10.10 13.40 -5.40
CA LYS A 92 10.68 13.59 -6.74
C LYS A 92 11.16 12.26 -7.33
N LYS A 93 11.85 11.46 -6.52
CA LYS A 93 12.35 10.14 -6.92
C LYS A 93 11.21 9.21 -7.31
N LEU A 94 10.17 9.12 -6.47
CA LEU A 94 8.99 8.30 -6.74
C LEU A 94 8.25 8.77 -8.00
N ASN A 95 8.08 10.08 -8.15
CA ASN A 95 7.37 10.66 -9.29
C ASN A 95 8.08 10.35 -10.62
N GLN A 96 9.41 10.36 -10.63
CA GLN A 96 10.19 10.01 -11.82
C GLN A 96 10.06 8.53 -12.17
N ARG A 97 10.18 7.66 -11.16
CA ARG A 97 10.18 6.21 -11.38
C ARG A 97 8.79 5.67 -11.74
N VAL A 98 7.73 6.23 -11.17
CA VAL A 98 6.36 5.76 -11.42
C VAL A 98 5.89 6.03 -12.85
N LYS A 99 6.56 6.94 -13.56
CA LYS A 99 6.28 7.21 -14.98
C LYS A 99 6.79 6.11 -15.92
N GLU A 100 7.68 5.26 -15.44
CA GLU A 100 8.19 4.14 -16.22
C GLU A 100 7.12 3.03 -16.26
N LYS A 101 7.01 2.36 -17.40
CA LYS A 101 6.00 1.32 -17.63
C LYS A 101 6.11 0.18 -16.61
N GLY A 102 4.99 -0.17 -16.02
CA GLY A 102 4.91 -1.28 -15.08
C GLY A 102 5.19 -0.91 -13.64
N TYR A 103 5.60 0.32 -13.36
CA TYR A 103 5.86 0.77 -11.99
C TYR A 103 4.63 1.42 -11.37
N THR A 104 4.43 1.16 -10.10
CA THR A 104 3.39 1.79 -9.28
C THR A 104 3.93 1.97 -7.86
N ILE A 105 3.18 2.68 -7.03
CA ILE A 105 3.52 2.85 -5.61
C ILE A 105 2.38 2.24 -4.79
N VAL A 106 2.71 1.29 -3.93
CA VAL A 106 1.72 0.56 -3.13
C VAL A 106 2.04 0.67 -1.64
N PRO A 107 1.02 0.69 -0.76
CA PRO A 107 1.26 0.61 0.67
C PRO A 107 1.55 -0.84 1.06
N LEU A 108 2.59 -1.05 1.86
CA LEU A 108 2.97 -2.38 2.34
C LEU A 108 2.46 -2.66 3.75
N SER A 109 2.44 -1.64 4.60
CA SER A 109 1.96 -1.78 5.97
C SER A 109 1.59 -0.45 6.59
N LEU A 110 0.70 -0.49 7.58
CA LEU A 110 0.44 0.60 8.51
C LEU A 110 0.96 0.16 9.88
N TYR A 111 1.63 1.03 10.59
CA TYR A 111 2.18 0.73 11.89
C TYR A 111 2.24 1.96 12.79
N LEU A 112 2.35 1.70 14.09
CA LEU A 112 2.59 2.73 15.08
C LEU A 112 4.09 2.74 15.39
N LYS A 113 4.71 3.90 15.25
CA LYS A 113 6.09 4.12 15.60
C LYS A 113 6.15 5.21 16.67
N ASN A 114 6.51 4.81 17.88
CA ASN A 114 6.46 5.69 19.04
C ASN A 114 5.11 6.40 19.21
N GLY A 115 4.01 5.65 18.99
CA GLY A 115 2.64 6.14 19.11
C GLY A 115 2.10 6.91 17.91
N LYS A 116 2.92 7.17 16.89
CA LYS A 116 2.51 7.87 15.67
C LYS A 116 2.25 6.88 14.54
N VAL A 117 1.16 7.09 13.79
CA VAL A 117 0.84 6.23 12.64
C VAL A 117 1.79 6.55 11.49
N LYS A 118 2.43 5.51 10.96
CA LYS A 118 3.29 5.57 9.78
C LYS A 118 2.83 4.57 8.75
N VAL A 119 3.16 4.83 7.49
CA VAL A 119 2.89 3.94 6.36
C VAL A 119 4.21 3.55 5.72
N GLU A 120 4.44 2.27 5.53
CA GLU A 120 5.49 1.81 4.64
C GLU A 120 4.90 1.72 3.25
N ILE A 121 5.44 2.50 2.33
CA ILE A 121 5.06 2.48 0.92
C ILE A 121 6.25 1.99 0.10
N ALA A 122 5.98 1.47 -1.09
CA ALA A 122 7.06 0.96 -1.94
C ALA A 122 6.80 1.26 -3.40
N LEU A 123 7.89 1.61 -4.07
CA LEU A 123 7.95 1.55 -5.52
C LEU A 123 7.96 0.07 -5.90
N ALA A 124 7.02 -0.34 -6.72
CA ALA A 124 6.78 -1.73 -7.04
C ALA A 124 6.58 -1.92 -8.55
N LYS A 125 6.95 -3.09 -9.03
CA LYS A 125 6.82 -3.45 -10.43
C LYS A 125 5.84 -4.61 -10.58
N GLY A 126 4.85 -4.47 -11.46
CA GLY A 126 3.77 -5.44 -11.64
C GLY A 126 4.11 -6.71 -12.40
N GLU A 127 5.38 -6.94 -12.72
CA GLU A 127 5.83 -8.11 -13.49
C GLU A 127 5.55 -9.45 -12.82
N LYS A 128 5.58 -9.48 -11.49
CA LYS A 128 5.43 -10.73 -10.74
C LYS A 128 4.09 -11.40 -11.00
N LEU A 129 3.01 -10.63 -11.07
CA LEU A 129 1.68 -11.15 -11.39
C LEU A 129 1.60 -11.62 -12.83
N TYR A 130 2.14 -10.83 -13.75
CA TYR A 130 2.22 -11.14 -15.18
C TYR A 130 2.99 -12.43 -15.42
N ASP A 131 4.16 -12.59 -14.82
CA ASP A 131 5.00 -13.78 -14.93
C ASP A 131 4.28 -15.02 -14.41
N LYS A 132 3.54 -14.90 -13.32
CA LYS A 132 2.74 -16.00 -12.78
C LYS A 132 1.63 -16.44 -13.73
N ARG A 133 0.97 -15.51 -14.39
CA ARG A 133 -0.07 -15.81 -15.39
C ARG A 133 0.52 -16.54 -16.59
N GLU A 134 1.66 -16.11 -17.08
CA GLU A 134 2.37 -16.78 -18.18
C GLU A 134 2.79 -18.19 -17.79
N ALA A 135 3.34 -18.37 -16.60
CA ALA A 135 3.75 -19.68 -16.11
C ALA A 135 2.58 -20.65 -16.02
N ILE A 136 1.42 -20.18 -15.55
CA ILE A 136 0.19 -20.99 -15.48
C ILE A 136 -0.27 -21.36 -16.88
N ALA A 137 -0.30 -20.41 -17.82
CA ALA A 137 -0.70 -20.64 -19.21
C ALA A 137 0.21 -21.67 -19.88
N LYS A 138 1.52 -21.59 -19.68
CA LYS A 138 2.46 -22.58 -20.20
C LYS A 138 2.21 -23.98 -19.67
N LYS A 139 1.96 -24.11 -18.38
CA LYS A 139 1.65 -25.40 -17.75
C LYS A 139 0.39 -26.01 -18.32
N ASP A 140 -0.65 -25.21 -18.55
CA ASP A 140 -1.90 -25.67 -19.11
C ASP A 140 -1.72 -26.13 -20.56
N MET A 141 -0.96 -25.41 -21.36
CA MET A 141 -0.60 -25.80 -22.71
C MET A 141 0.15 -27.13 -22.77
N GLU A 142 1.12 -27.32 -21.88
CA GLU A 142 1.88 -28.56 -21.79
C GLU A 142 0.97 -29.74 -21.41
N ARG A 143 0.02 -29.55 -20.49
CA ARG A 143 -0.94 -30.57 -20.10
C ARG A 143 -1.85 -30.96 -21.28
N GLU A 144 -2.34 -30.00 -22.05
CA GLU A 144 -3.15 -30.24 -23.23
C GLU A 144 -2.39 -31.03 -24.30
N SER A 145 -1.13 -30.67 -24.55
CA SER A 145 -0.27 -31.40 -25.49
C SER A 145 -0.09 -32.85 -25.08
N ARG A 146 0.12 -33.11 -23.80
CA ARG A 146 0.27 -34.47 -23.27
C ARG A 146 -1.02 -35.29 -23.39
N ARG A 147 -2.20 -34.66 -23.27
CA ARG A 147 -3.48 -35.34 -23.40
C ARG A 147 -3.80 -35.72 -24.85
N LYS A 148 -3.23 -35.05 -25.83
CA LYS A 148 -3.43 -35.30 -27.26
C LYS A 148 -2.55 -36.42 -27.81
N GLU A 149 -1.56 -36.84 -27.05
CA GLU A 149 -0.73 -37.98 -27.39
C GLU A 149 -1.41 -39.28 -26.86
#